data_ab87826777e51efef3db15c3d1dbbc11
#
_entry.id   ab87826777e51efef3db15c3d1dbbc11
#
_cell.length_a   1.000
_cell.length_b   1.000
_cell.length_c   1.000
_cell.angle_alpha   90.00
_cell.angle_beta   90.00
_cell.angle_gamma   90.00
#
_symmetry.space_group_name_H-M   'P 1'
#
loop_
_entity.id
_entity.type
_entity.pdbx_description
1 polymer ?
#
loop_
_entity_poly.entity_id
_entity_poly.type
_entity_poly.pdbx_seq_one_letter_code
_entity_poly.pdbx_strand_id
1 'polypeptide(L)'
;DKLRHAVVRIHSEYNIHVHLDLIAGLPYEDMGSFIRSFNDVYSMRPQQLQLGFLKVLKGSYLEEMAQTYGIVYQNCPPYEVLYTKWLSYGDIIRLKRVEEMVELYYNSNQFTHLIPVLQSRFENPFAMYDKLADFYHEKGYFVHTPARAYRYQVLLEFAQQEDPDGMELYRELAVYDLYLRENAKSRPAFALDEKPYHDQIVEFYQEEEKNRTYLPGYEEYHARQLQRCLLYTSPSPRDKRQSR
;
A
#
# COMPACT_ATOMS: atom_id res chain seq x y z
N ASP A 1 24.39 0.42 -1.15
CA ASP A 1 24.62 -0.13 -2.51
C ASP A 1 24.52 -1.65 -2.59
N LYS A 2 25.16 -2.43 -1.70
CA LYS A 2 25.12 -3.91 -1.72
C LYS A 2 23.70 -4.47 -1.56
N LEU A 3 22.91 -3.93 -0.63
CA LEU A 3 21.53 -4.36 -0.41
C LEU A 3 20.67 -4.10 -1.65
N ARG A 4 20.76 -2.89 -2.22
CA ARG A 4 20.02 -2.53 -3.44
C ARG A 4 20.35 -3.47 -4.60
N HIS A 5 21.65 -3.77 -4.84
CA HIS A 5 22.06 -4.71 -5.89
C HIS A 5 21.50 -6.12 -5.64
N ALA A 6 21.51 -6.59 -4.39
CA ALA A 6 20.95 -7.89 -4.05
C ALA A 6 19.44 -7.94 -4.30
N VAL A 7 18.67 -6.93 -3.88
CA VAL A 7 17.21 -6.85 -4.09
C VAL A 7 16.87 -6.78 -5.58
N VAL A 8 17.55 -5.92 -6.35
CA VAL A 8 17.34 -5.80 -7.80
C VAL A 8 17.60 -7.13 -8.50
N ARG A 9 18.70 -7.82 -8.14
CA ARG A 9 19.03 -9.13 -8.70
C ARG A 9 17.96 -10.17 -8.38
N ILE A 10 17.49 -10.24 -7.13
CA ILE A 10 16.44 -11.17 -6.72
C ILE A 10 15.15 -10.90 -7.51
N HIS A 11 14.75 -9.64 -7.70
CA HIS A 11 13.56 -9.28 -8.46
C HIS A 11 13.65 -9.62 -9.95
N SER A 12 14.86 -9.48 -10.55
CA SER A 12 15.05 -9.70 -11.99
C SER A 12 15.26 -11.18 -12.35
N GLU A 13 15.88 -11.97 -11.48
CA GLU A 13 16.31 -13.33 -11.78
C GLU A 13 15.42 -14.40 -11.12
N TYR A 14 14.68 -14.04 -10.05
CA TYR A 14 13.99 -15.01 -9.22
C TYR A 14 12.57 -14.59 -8.88
N ASN A 15 11.66 -15.53 -8.78
CA ASN A 15 10.31 -15.32 -8.26
C ASN A 15 10.29 -15.52 -6.73
N ILE A 16 11.07 -14.69 -6.03
CA ILE A 16 11.23 -14.75 -4.57
C ILE A 16 10.53 -13.53 -3.95
N HIS A 17 9.75 -13.78 -2.91
CA HIS A 17 9.11 -12.72 -2.13
C HIS A 17 10.16 -12.06 -1.22
N VAL A 18 10.39 -10.76 -1.42
CA VAL A 18 11.38 -9.98 -0.68
C VAL A 18 10.70 -9.19 0.44
N HIS A 19 11.15 -9.40 1.66
CA HIS A 19 10.81 -8.58 2.83
C HIS A 19 12.01 -7.71 3.19
N LEU A 20 11.76 -6.44 3.44
CA LEU A 20 12.76 -5.53 4.00
C LEU A 20 12.21 -4.91 5.28
N ASP A 21 13.04 -4.90 6.31
CA ASP A 21 12.66 -4.43 7.63
C ASP A 21 13.45 -3.16 7.97
N LEU A 22 12.78 -2.18 8.56
CA LEU A 22 13.35 -1.01 9.19
C LEU A 22 13.04 -1.05 10.69
N ILE A 23 13.99 -0.66 11.52
CA ILE A 23 13.82 -0.62 12.98
C ILE A 23 13.98 0.82 13.46
N ALA A 24 12.90 1.43 13.93
CA ALA A 24 12.92 2.75 14.53
C ALA A 24 13.43 2.70 15.99
N GLY A 25 14.16 3.73 16.41
CA GLY A 25 14.67 3.85 17.77
C GLY A 25 16.07 3.31 17.99
N LEU A 26 16.80 3.00 16.92
CA LEU A 26 18.21 2.63 17.01
C LEU A 26 19.06 3.81 17.52
N PRO A 27 20.17 3.54 18.26
CA PRO A 27 21.12 4.58 18.61
C PRO A 27 21.65 5.33 17.38
N TYR A 28 21.81 6.65 17.51
CA TYR A 28 22.32 7.57 16.48
C TYR A 28 21.41 7.79 15.27
N GLU A 29 20.19 7.27 15.28
CA GLU A 29 19.20 7.51 14.23
C GLU A 29 18.13 8.50 14.67
N ASP A 30 18.13 9.69 14.08
CA ASP A 30 17.11 10.71 14.24
C ASP A 30 15.99 10.55 13.18
N MET A 31 14.92 11.35 13.29
CA MET A 31 13.80 11.33 12.36
C MET A 31 14.25 11.56 10.92
N GLY A 32 15.18 12.49 10.68
CA GLY A 32 15.66 12.78 9.33
C GLY A 32 16.41 11.60 8.71
N SER A 33 17.25 10.90 9.49
CA SER A 33 17.96 9.70 9.02
C SER A 33 16.98 8.53 8.81
N PHE A 34 15.99 8.36 9.67
CA PHE A 34 14.94 7.35 9.48
C PHE A 34 14.14 7.60 8.19
N ILE A 35 13.73 8.84 7.91
CA ILE A 35 13.02 9.21 6.67
C ILE A 35 13.86 8.86 5.43
N ARG A 36 15.17 9.14 5.45
CA ARG A 36 16.06 8.76 4.34
C ARG A 36 16.12 7.23 4.16
N SER A 37 16.31 6.50 5.25
CA SER A 37 16.32 5.02 5.25
C SER A 37 15.00 4.46 4.71
N PHE A 38 13.87 5.00 5.14
CA PHE A 38 12.55 4.62 4.64
C PHE A 38 12.43 4.81 3.12
N ASN A 39 12.75 6.01 2.62
CA ASN A 39 12.65 6.31 1.20
C ASN A 39 13.61 5.45 0.35
N ASP A 40 14.81 5.19 0.85
CA ASP A 40 15.77 4.31 0.19
C ASP A 40 15.25 2.87 0.09
N VAL A 41 14.72 2.31 1.17
CA VAL A 41 14.17 0.96 1.19
C VAL A 41 12.90 0.86 0.36
N TYR A 42 11.99 1.84 0.48
CA TYR A 42 10.77 1.91 -0.33
C TYR A 42 11.07 1.93 -1.83
N SER A 43 12.13 2.65 -2.25
CA SER A 43 12.55 2.73 -3.65
C SER A 43 13.02 1.39 -4.25
N MET A 44 13.37 0.41 -3.41
CA MET A 44 13.72 -0.95 -3.82
C MET A 44 12.48 -1.81 -4.13
N ARG A 45 11.28 -1.32 -3.81
CA ARG A 45 9.98 -1.96 -4.05
C ARG A 45 9.90 -3.40 -3.51
N PRO A 46 10.22 -3.64 -2.22
CA PRO A 46 10.04 -4.95 -1.64
C PRO A 46 8.56 -5.35 -1.70
N GLN A 47 8.24 -6.63 -1.75
CA GLN A 47 6.87 -7.11 -1.69
C GLN A 47 6.25 -6.85 -0.31
N GLN A 48 7.08 -6.75 0.72
CA GLN A 48 6.67 -6.32 2.06
C GLN A 48 7.73 -5.42 2.68
N LEU A 49 7.30 -4.27 3.18
CA LEU A 49 8.11 -3.31 3.93
C LEU A 49 7.61 -3.30 5.37
N GLN A 50 8.40 -3.83 6.28
CA GLN A 50 8.05 -3.86 7.69
C GLN A 50 8.75 -2.73 8.45
N LEU A 51 7.97 -1.91 9.14
CA LEU A 51 8.48 -0.96 10.12
C LEU A 51 8.37 -1.59 11.51
N GLY A 52 9.52 -1.85 12.12
CA GLY A 52 9.60 -2.32 13.49
C GLY A 52 10.05 -1.23 14.45
N PHE A 53 9.94 -1.51 15.74
CA PHE A 53 10.43 -0.63 16.80
C PHE A 53 11.41 -1.39 17.68
N LEU A 54 12.49 -0.71 18.07
CA LEU A 54 13.53 -1.30 18.89
C LEU A 54 12.93 -1.96 20.15
N LYS A 55 13.31 -3.21 20.41
CA LYS A 55 12.96 -3.95 21.60
C LYS A 55 14.22 -4.16 22.43
N VAL A 56 14.23 -3.67 23.66
CA VAL A 56 15.36 -3.78 24.57
C VAL A 56 15.18 -5.04 25.42
N LEU A 57 15.72 -6.13 24.92
CA LEU A 57 15.58 -7.43 25.57
C LEU A 57 16.48 -7.54 26.82
N LYS A 58 15.99 -8.19 27.86
CA LYS A 58 16.73 -8.43 29.09
C LYS A 58 18.01 -9.22 28.84
N GLY A 59 19.11 -8.79 29.41
CA GLY A 59 20.44 -9.37 29.23
C GLY A 59 21.11 -9.01 27.90
N SER A 60 20.52 -8.11 27.11
CA SER A 60 21.12 -7.66 25.85
C SER A 60 22.10 -6.51 26.07
N TYR A 61 23.04 -6.35 25.15
CA TYR A 61 23.95 -5.19 25.11
C TYR A 61 23.19 -3.85 25.11
N LEU A 62 22.05 -3.78 24.45
CA LEU A 62 21.23 -2.56 24.44
C LEU A 62 20.60 -2.24 25.79
N GLU A 63 20.29 -3.24 26.61
CA GLU A 63 19.85 -3.01 27.99
C GLU A 63 21.00 -2.41 28.82
N GLU A 64 22.22 -2.96 28.73
CA GLU A 64 23.39 -2.42 29.42
C GLU A 64 23.71 -0.98 29.00
N MET A 65 23.51 -0.66 27.73
CA MET A 65 23.80 0.65 27.14
C MET A 65 22.61 1.62 27.15
N ALA A 66 21.45 1.22 27.64
CA ALA A 66 20.22 2.00 27.56
C ALA A 66 20.38 3.41 28.19
N GLN A 67 21.01 3.49 29.35
CA GLN A 67 21.27 4.78 30.00
C GLN A 67 22.22 5.67 29.16
N THR A 68 23.26 5.09 28.59
CA THR A 68 24.26 5.80 27.77
C THR A 68 23.61 6.39 26.52
N TYR A 69 22.73 5.63 25.87
CA TYR A 69 22.00 6.07 24.68
C TYR A 69 20.70 6.83 24.99
N GLY A 70 20.37 6.99 26.29
CA GLY A 70 19.12 7.61 26.73
C GLY A 70 17.90 6.90 26.17
N ILE A 71 17.98 5.57 26.04
CA ILE A 71 16.85 4.74 25.60
C ILE A 71 15.93 4.53 26.79
N VAL A 72 14.68 4.93 26.63
CA VAL A 72 13.60 4.58 27.55
C VAL A 72 12.65 3.64 26.84
N TYR A 73 12.31 2.55 27.47
CA TYR A 73 11.51 1.46 26.91
C TYR A 73 10.50 0.92 27.93
N GLN A 74 9.53 0.15 27.47
CA GLN A 74 8.55 -0.50 28.34
C GLN A 74 9.24 -1.55 29.23
N ASN A 75 8.93 -1.55 30.51
CA ASN A 75 9.50 -2.52 31.48
C ASN A 75 8.84 -3.91 31.44
N CYS A 76 7.83 -4.07 30.60
CA CYS A 76 7.12 -5.34 30.34
C CYS A 76 7.16 -5.70 28.85
N PRO A 77 6.98 -6.97 28.49
CA PRO A 77 6.92 -7.37 27.07
C PRO A 77 5.92 -6.52 26.26
N PRO A 78 6.29 -6.12 25.07
CA PRO A 78 7.45 -6.52 24.25
C PRO A 78 8.75 -5.73 24.50
N TYR A 79 8.89 -4.95 25.58
CA TYR A 79 10.07 -4.14 25.92
C TYR A 79 10.41 -3.09 24.85
N GLU A 80 9.40 -2.56 24.22
CA GLU A 80 9.52 -1.65 23.10
C GLU A 80 9.97 -0.27 23.52
N VAL A 81 10.79 0.37 22.67
CA VAL A 81 11.29 1.74 22.87
C VAL A 81 10.13 2.76 22.96
N LEU A 82 10.25 3.68 23.88
CA LEU A 82 9.35 4.82 24.04
C LEU A 82 9.99 6.11 23.48
N TYR A 83 11.28 6.32 23.74
CA TYR A 83 12.08 7.40 23.16
C TYR A 83 13.57 7.12 23.35
N THR A 84 14.40 7.88 22.63
CA THR A 84 15.86 7.84 22.72
C THR A 84 16.42 9.26 22.78
N LYS A 85 17.76 9.41 22.81
CA LYS A 85 18.38 10.74 22.66
C LYS A 85 18.06 11.40 21.31
N TRP A 86 17.73 10.63 20.28
CA TRP A 86 17.58 11.07 18.87
C TRP A 86 16.13 11.11 18.40
N LEU A 87 15.27 10.28 18.97
CA LEU A 87 13.84 10.24 18.67
C LEU A 87 13.03 10.52 19.93
N SER A 88 12.20 11.53 19.88
CA SER A 88 11.26 11.85 20.96
C SER A 88 10.12 10.81 21.02
N TYR A 89 9.36 10.82 22.11
CA TYR A 89 8.15 10.01 22.24
C TYR A 89 7.12 10.35 21.13
N GLY A 90 7.00 11.66 20.82
CA GLY A 90 6.14 12.10 19.71
C GLY A 90 6.56 11.54 18.37
N ASP A 91 7.88 11.45 18.10
CA ASP A 91 8.41 10.84 16.86
C ASP A 91 8.07 9.34 16.80
N ILE A 92 8.22 8.62 17.89
CA ILE A 92 7.86 7.19 17.95
C ILE A 92 6.37 7.00 17.66
N ILE A 93 5.48 7.82 18.26
CA ILE A 93 4.04 7.75 17.98
C ILE A 93 3.73 8.08 16.53
N ARG A 94 4.40 9.09 15.94
CA ARG A 94 4.26 9.44 14.53
C ARG A 94 4.68 8.27 13.64
N LEU A 95 5.81 7.65 13.90
CA LEU A 95 6.30 6.49 13.14
C LEU A 95 5.36 5.27 13.25
N LYS A 96 4.72 5.05 14.41
CA LYS A 96 3.70 4.00 14.57
C LYS A 96 2.48 4.23 13.69
N ARG A 97 2.05 5.48 13.55
CA ARG A 97 0.96 5.83 12.64
C ARG A 97 1.34 5.61 11.18
N VAL A 98 2.58 5.97 10.80
CA VAL A 98 3.12 5.70 9.45
C VAL A 98 3.22 4.20 9.19
N GLU A 99 3.67 3.42 10.16
CA GLU A 99 3.73 1.95 10.06
C GLU A 99 2.36 1.36 9.73
N GLU A 100 1.30 1.77 10.44
CA GLU A 100 -0.05 1.31 10.16
C GLU A 100 -0.52 1.69 8.74
N MET A 101 -0.17 2.89 8.25
CA MET A 101 -0.48 3.28 6.86
C MET A 101 0.26 2.42 5.83
N VAL A 102 1.52 2.10 6.07
CA VAL A 102 2.28 1.18 5.21
C VAL A 102 1.66 -0.21 5.20
N GLU A 103 1.23 -0.72 6.35
CA GLU A 103 0.57 -2.02 6.44
C GLU A 103 -0.76 -2.03 5.67
N LEU A 104 -1.58 -0.99 5.83
CA LEU A 104 -2.89 -0.92 5.20
C LEU A 104 -2.86 -0.63 3.70
N TYR A 105 -1.89 0.15 3.22
CA TYR A 105 -1.89 0.70 1.87
C TYR A 105 -0.75 0.21 0.97
N TYR A 106 0.34 -0.28 1.54
CA TYR A 106 1.44 -0.90 0.80
C TYR A 106 1.41 -2.42 0.93
N ASN A 107 1.58 -2.95 2.13
CA ASN A 107 1.72 -4.38 2.39
C ASN A 107 0.45 -5.19 2.07
N SER A 108 -0.71 -4.56 2.16
CA SER A 108 -1.99 -5.19 1.78
C SER A 108 -2.06 -5.57 0.30
N ASN A 109 -1.23 -4.98 -0.55
CA ASN A 109 -1.28 -5.10 -2.02
C ASN A 109 -2.66 -4.74 -2.61
N GLN A 110 -3.43 -3.92 -1.90
CA GLN A 110 -4.78 -3.53 -2.30
C GLN A 110 -4.77 -2.43 -3.37
N PHE A 111 -3.75 -1.55 -3.34
CA PHE A 111 -3.67 -0.31 -4.10
C PHE A 111 -2.41 -0.25 -4.98
N THR A 112 -2.15 -1.31 -5.75
CA THR A 112 -0.90 -1.45 -6.52
C THR A 112 -0.76 -0.47 -7.69
N HIS A 113 -1.85 0.15 -8.14
CA HIS A 113 -1.87 1.14 -9.20
C HIS A 113 -2.14 2.55 -8.69
N LEU A 114 -3.10 2.71 -7.76
CA LEU A 114 -3.46 4.02 -7.22
C LEU A 114 -2.33 4.63 -6.37
N ILE A 115 -1.75 3.89 -5.42
CA ILE A 115 -0.72 4.41 -4.52
C ILE A 115 0.51 4.96 -5.27
N PRO A 116 1.11 4.27 -6.25
CA PRO A 116 2.27 4.82 -6.96
C PRO A 116 2.00 6.14 -7.68
N VAL A 117 0.80 6.31 -8.23
CA VAL A 117 0.41 7.54 -8.94
C VAL A 117 0.16 8.67 -7.93
N LEU A 118 -0.60 8.42 -6.87
CA LEU A 118 -0.84 9.39 -5.80
C LEU A 118 0.48 9.80 -5.12
N GLN A 119 1.36 8.83 -4.82
CA GLN A 119 2.65 9.07 -4.19
C GLN A 119 3.54 10.02 -5.01
N SER A 120 3.45 10.00 -6.34
CA SER A 120 4.22 10.89 -7.22
C SER A 120 3.89 12.39 -7.06
N ARG A 121 2.80 12.72 -6.35
CA ARG A 121 2.39 14.10 -6.03
C ARG A 121 3.02 14.64 -4.74
N PHE A 122 3.74 13.79 -4.01
CA PHE A 122 4.42 14.15 -2.77
C PHE A 122 5.93 14.23 -2.98
N GLU A 123 6.60 14.98 -2.13
CA GLU A 123 8.06 15.13 -2.16
C GLU A 123 8.80 13.78 -2.15
N ASN A 124 8.30 12.87 -1.35
CA ASN A 124 8.85 11.53 -1.21
C ASN A 124 7.79 10.56 -0.63
N PRO A 125 8.01 9.25 -0.69
CA PRO A 125 7.07 8.24 -0.16
C PRO A 125 6.73 8.45 1.31
N PHE A 126 7.70 8.72 2.17
CA PHE A 126 7.45 8.94 3.59
C PHE A 126 6.47 10.09 3.81
N ALA A 127 6.62 11.21 3.10
CA ALA A 127 5.75 12.38 3.22
C ALA A 127 4.28 12.06 2.89
N MET A 128 4.03 11.19 1.92
CA MET A 128 2.67 10.74 1.60
C MET A 128 2.08 9.91 2.75
N TYR A 129 2.81 8.90 3.25
CA TYR A 129 2.30 8.05 4.34
C TYR A 129 2.12 8.81 5.65
N ASP A 130 2.98 9.77 5.93
CA ASP A 130 2.89 10.65 7.09
C ASP A 130 1.64 11.54 7.03
N LYS A 131 1.37 12.19 5.90
CA LYS A 131 0.13 12.96 5.71
C LYS A 131 -1.12 12.08 5.73
N LEU A 132 -1.05 10.87 5.18
CA LEU A 132 -2.15 9.91 5.27
C LEU A 132 -2.40 9.49 6.73
N ALA A 133 -1.34 9.36 7.53
CA ALA A 133 -1.45 9.08 8.96
C ALA A 133 -2.10 10.24 9.73
N ASP A 134 -1.77 11.49 9.40
CA ASP A 134 -2.43 12.67 9.97
C ASP A 134 -3.91 12.70 9.58
N PHE A 135 -4.25 12.46 8.31
CA PHE A 135 -5.63 12.34 7.85
C PHE A 135 -6.41 11.26 8.63
N TYR A 136 -5.80 10.08 8.83
CA TYR A 136 -6.39 9.01 9.63
C TYR A 136 -6.64 9.43 11.07
N HIS A 137 -5.70 10.19 11.66
CA HIS A 137 -5.84 10.71 13.02
C HIS A 137 -6.98 11.71 13.13
N GLU A 138 -7.07 12.66 12.21
CA GLU A 138 -8.13 13.68 12.18
C GLU A 138 -9.53 13.05 12.01
N LYS A 139 -9.63 11.99 11.19
CA LYS A 139 -10.88 11.26 10.97
C LYS A 139 -11.23 10.23 12.05
N GLY A 140 -10.33 10.00 13.02
CA GLY A 140 -10.52 8.99 14.06
C GLY A 140 -10.41 7.55 13.59
N TYR A 141 -9.81 7.30 12.43
CA TYR A 141 -9.73 5.97 11.82
C TYR A 141 -8.74 5.02 12.52
N PHE A 142 -7.87 5.52 13.38
CA PHE A 142 -7.06 4.66 14.27
C PHE A 142 -7.89 4.05 15.41
N VAL A 143 -9.02 4.64 15.76
CA VAL A 143 -9.94 4.10 16.76
C VAL A 143 -10.98 3.17 16.11
N HIS A 144 -11.45 3.54 14.92
CA HIS A 144 -12.44 2.81 14.15
C HIS A 144 -11.85 2.49 12.76
N THR A 145 -10.98 1.47 12.73
CA THR A 145 -10.25 1.09 11.51
C THR A 145 -11.21 0.78 10.36
N PRO A 146 -11.07 1.46 9.21
CA PRO A 146 -11.90 1.23 8.04
C PRO A 146 -11.82 -0.21 7.54
N ALA A 147 -12.98 -0.80 7.26
CA ALA A 147 -13.05 -2.12 6.64
C ALA A 147 -12.33 -2.11 5.28
N ARG A 148 -11.78 -3.26 4.88
CA ARG A 148 -10.97 -3.42 3.66
C ARG A 148 -11.62 -2.77 2.42
N ALA A 149 -12.90 -3.02 2.17
CA ALA A 149 -13.63 -2.43 1.05
C ALA A 149 -13.82 -0.92 1.17
N TYR A 150 -13.92 -0.37 2.39
CA TYR A 150 -14.09 1.06 2.63
C TYR A 150 -12.79 1.86 2.49
N ARG A 151 -11.63 1.20 2.55
CA ARG A 151 -10.32 1.86 2.39
C ARG A 151 -10.15 2.55 1.03
N TYR A 152 -10.83 2.05 -0.02
CA TYR A 152 -10.87 2.73 -1.33
C TYR A 152 -11.49 4.12 -1.23
N GLN A 153 -12.62 4.21 -0.52
CA GLN A 153 -13.28 5.50 -0.29
C GLN A 153 -12.42 6.44 0.54
N VAL A 154 -11.81 5.93 1.62
CA VAL A 154 -10.91 6.71 2.50
C VAL A 154 -9.71 7.25 1.72
N LEU A 155 -9.09 6.43 0.87
CA LEU A 155 -7.95 6.87 0.06
C LEU A 155 -8.35 7.91 -0.98
N LEU A 156 -9.55 7.80 -1.58
CA LEU A 156 -10.08 8.81 -2.49
C LEU A 156 -10.42 10.12 -1.77
N GLU A 157 -10.92 10.09 -0.54
CA GLU A 157 -11.15 11.28 0.28
C GLU A 157 -9.83 11.99 0.62
N PHE A 158 -8.79 11.23 0.96
CA PHE A 158 -7.44 11.76 1.15
C PHE A 158 -6.89 12.36 -0.15
N ALA A 159 -7.01 11.65 -1.28
CA ALA A 159 -6.57 12.15 -2.58
C ALA A 159 -7.32 13.43 -2.99
N GLN A 160 -8.63 13.54 -2.71
CA GLN A 160 -9.42 14.75 -2.97
C GLN A 160 -8.90 15.95 -2.17
N GLN A 161 -8.38 15.75 -0.97
CA GLN A 161 -7.82 16.80 -0.15
C GLN A 161 -6.43 17.24 -0.65
N GLU A 162 -5.59 16.30 -1.07
CA GLU A 162 -4.18 16.57 -1.40
C GLU A 162 -3.95 16.94 -2.87
N ASP A 163 -4.73 16.36 -3.80
CA ASP A 163 -4.63 16.59 -5.24
C ASP A 163 -6.01 16.47 -5.92
N PRO A 164 -6.89 17.48 -5.76
CA PRO A 164 -8.24 17.44 -6.32
C PRO A 164 -8.26 17.35 -7.85
N ASP A 165 -7.24 17.84 -8.53
CA ASP A 165 -7.17 17.85 -10.01
C ASP A 165 -6.94 16.43 -10.58
N GLY A 166 -6.35 15.53 -9.79
CA GLY A 166 -6.09 14.13 -10.17
C GLY A 166 -7.26 13.17 -9.98
N MET A 167 -8.40 13.63 -9.46
CA MET A 167 -9.48 12.77 -8.96
C MET A 167 -10.10 11.83 -9.99
N GLU A 168 -10.21 12.26 -11.25
CA GLU A 168 -10.72 11.40 -12.32
C GLU A 168 -9.84 10.16 -12.49
N LEU A 169 -8.53 10.36 -12.59
CA LEU A 169 -7.54 9.28 -12.69
C LEU A 169 -7.54 8.40 -11.43
N TYR A 170 -7.61 9.00 -10.23
CA TYR A 170 -7.60 8.24 -8.98
C TYR A 170 -8.82 7.34 -8.84
N ARG A 171 -10.00 7.79 -9.27
CA ARG A 171 -11.22 6.96 -9.28
C ARG A 171 -11.10 5.78 -10.23
N GLU A 172 -10.57 5.98 -11.43
CA GLU A 172 -10.33 4.89 -12.39
C GLU A 172 -9.31 3.88 -11.86
N LEU A 173 -8.20 4.34 -11.28
CA LEU A 173 -7.21 3.45 -10.67
C LEU A 173 -7.76 2.71 -9.45
N ALA A 174 -8.61 3.35 -8.64
CA ALA A 174 -9.28 2.70 -7.52
C ALA A 174 -10.24 1.61 -7.99
N VAL A 175 -11.00 1.84 -9.06
CA VAL A 175 -11.86 0.83 -9.70
C VAL A 175 -11.03 -0.32 -10.22
N TYR A 176 -9.93 -0.02 -10.91
CA TYR A 176 -9.03 -1.03 -11.45
C TYR A 176 -8.42 -1.92 -10.35
N ASP A 177 -7.85 -1.30 -9.31
CA ASP A 177 -7.31 -2.02 -8.14
C ASP A 177 -8.39 -2.85 -7.44
N LEU A 178 -9.61 -2.32 -7.30
CA LEU A 178 -10.72 -3.04 -6.67
C LEU A 178 -11.06 -4.32 -7.45
N TYR A 179 -11.21 -4.25 -8.75
CA TYR A 179 -11.51 -5.43 -9.56
C TYR A 179 -10.35 -6.44 -9.65
N LEU A 180 -9.11 -5.97 -9.57
CA LEU A 180 -7.94 -6.87 -9.52
C LEU A 180 -7.79 -7.60 -8.18
N ARG A 181 -8.24 -7.01 -7.08
CA ARG A 181 -7.90 -7.47 -5.73
C ARG A 181 -9.08 -8.00 -4.94
N GLU A 182 -10.28 -7.51 -5.25
CA GLU A 182 -11.49 -7.86 -4.53
C GLU A 182 -12.45 -8.60 -5.45
N ASN A 183 -13.21 -9.54 -4.90
CA ASN A 183 -14.28 -10.20 -5.63
C ASN A 183 -15.54 -9.31 -5.64
N ALA A 184 -15.44 -8.15 -6.29
CA ALA A 184 -16.51 -7.17 -6.36
C ALA A 184 -17.62 -7.66 -7.30
N LYS A 185 -18.85 -7.76 -6.79
CA LYS A 185 -20.02 -8.20 -7.56
C LYS A 185 -20.83 -7.06 -8.17
N SER A 186 -20.46 -5.82 -7.89
CA SER A 186 -21.12 -4.62 -8.38
C SER A 186 -20.13 -3.49 -8.56
N ARG A 187 -20.46 -2.55 -9.44
CA ARG A 187 -19.68 -1.35 -9.64
C ARG A 187 -19.67 -0.51 -8.37
N PRO A 188 -18.51 -0.02 -7.91
CA PRO A 188 -18.44 0.79 -6.70
C PRO A 188 -19.07 2.18 -6.93
N ALA A 189 -19.61 2.77 -5.86
CA ALA A 189 -20.27 4.07 -5.93
C ALA A 189 -19.34 5.23 -6.31
N PHE A 190 -18.04 5.06 -6.11
CA PHE A 190 -17.04 6.07 -6.48
C PHE A 190 -16.59 6.00 -7.95
N ALA A 191 -17.00 4.97 -8.70
CA ALA A 191 -16.66 4.85 -10.12
C ALA A 191 -17.30 5.97 -10.96
N LEU A 192 -16.61 6.38 -12.01
CA LEU A 192 -17.13 7.37 -12.95
C LEU A 192 -18.37 6.84 -13.70
N ASP A 193 -19.24 7.75 -14.17
CA ASP A 193 -20.40 7.35 -14.97
C ASP A 193 -19.94 6.81 -16.35
N GLU A 194 -20.39 5.64 -16.72
CA GLU A 194 -20.06 4.98 -18.01
C GLU A 194 -20.95 5.47 -19.17
N LYS A 195 -22.06 6.17 -18.88
CA LYS A 195 -23.00 6.59 -19.93
C LYS A 195 -22.36 7.35 -21.08
N PRO A 196 -21.40 8.27 -20.84
CA PRO A 196 -20.72 8.98 -21.93
C PRO A 196 -19.90 8.05 -22.86
N TYR A 197 -19.49 6.90 -22.37
CA TYR A 197 -18.63 5.94 -23.06
C TYR A 197 -19.39 4.69 -23.55
N HIS A 198 -20.72 4.68 -23.42
CA HIS A 198 -21.55 3.50 -23.70
C HIS A 198 -21.31 2.94 -25.10
N ASP A 199 -21.31 3.80 -26.13
CA ASP A 199 -21.15 3.37 -27.51
C ASP A 199 -19.74 2.79 -27.76
N GLN A 200 -18.71 3.39 -27.18
CA GLN A 200 -17.33 2.92 -27.27
C GLN A 200 -17.17 1.56 -26.57
N ILE A 201 -17.82 1.38 -25.41
CA ILE A 201 -17.82 0.11 -24.67
C ILE A 201 -18.49 -0.98 -25.49
N VAL A 202 -19.63 -0.69 -26.12
CA VAL A 202 -20.33 -1.64 -27.00
C VAL A 202 -19.47 -2.02 -28.20
N GLU A 203 -18.86 -1.04 -28.86
CA GLU A 203 -17.95 -1.24 -29.99
C GLU A 203 -16.76 -2.12 -29.60
N PHE A 204 -16.10 -1.83 -28.49
CA PHE A 204 -14.98 -2.63 -27.95
C PHE A 204 -15.36 -4.10 -27.79
N TYR A 205 -16.50 -4.41 -27.16
CA TYR A 205 -16.91 -5.80 -26.97
C TYR A 205 -17.35 -6.50 -28.27
N GLN A 206 -17.86 -5.75 -29.25
CA GLN A 206 -18.16 -6.27 -30.59
C GLN A 206 -16.88 -6.60 -31.38
N GLU A 207 -15.83 -5.78 -31.23
CA GLU A 207 -14.52 -6.07 -31.82
C GLU A 207 -13.85 -7.26 -31.13
N GLU A 208 -13.92 -7.32 -29.80
CA GLU A 208 -13.37 -8.44 -29.03
C GLU A 208 -14.09 -9.76 -29.31
N GLU A 209 -15.38 -9.77 -29.60
CA GLU A 209 -16.10 -10.96 -30.06
C GLU A 209 -15.49 -11.51 -31.32
N LYS A 210 -14.98 -10.66 -32.22
CA LYS A 210 -14.38 -11.05 -33.51
C LYS A 210 -12.89 -11.36 -33.40
N ASN A 211 -12.15 -10.52 -32.73
CA ASN A 211 -10.68 -10.48 -32.78
C ASN A 211 -10.00 -11.19 -31.61
N ARG A 212 -10.64 -11.24 -30.43
CA ARG A 212 -10.10 -11.83 -29.19
C ARG A 212 -8.69 -11.32 -28.81
N THR A 213 -8.44 -10.04 -29.03
CA THR A 213 -7.12 -9.44 -28.84
C THR A 213 -6.75 -9.35 -27.35
N TYR A 214 -7.71 -8.91 -26.53
CA TYR A 214 -7.51 -8.69 -25.09
C TYR A 214 -8.18 -9.75 -24.22
N LEU A 215 -9.14 -10.51 -24.78
CA LEU A 215 -9.95 -11.50 -24.08
C LEU A 215 -9.79 -12.92 -24.68
N PRO A 216 -8.55 -13.45 -24.82
CA PRO A 216 -8.34 -14.82 -25.23
C PRO A 216 -8.90 -15.76 -24.15
N GLY A 217 -9.52 -16.85 -24.56
CA GLY A 217 -10.13 -17.84 -23.66
C GLY A 217 -11.61 -17.60 -23.37
N TYR A 218 -12.23 -16.64 -24.05
CA TYR A 218 -13.67 -16.37 -23.96
C TYR A 218 -14.37 -16.55 -25.31
N GLU A 219 -13.87 -17.46 -26.16
CA GLU A 219 -14.30 -17.67 -27.54
C GLU A 219 -15.80 -18.03 -27.66
N GLU A 220 -16.35 -18.67 -26.64
CA GLU A 220 -17.77 -19.06 -26.58
C GLU A 220 -18.74 -17.92 -26.23
N TYR A 221 -18.20 -16.73 -25.85
CA TYR A 221 -19.01 -15.62 -25.35
C TYR A 221 -19.27 -14.57 -26.42
N HIS A 222 -20.53 -14.18 -26.61
CA HIS A 222 -20.93 -13.05 -27.46
C HIS A 222 -20.68 -11.69 -26.75
N ALA A 223 -20.58 -10.61 -27.51
CA ALA A 223 -20.28 -9.26 -27.01
C ALA A 223 -21.07 -8.85 -25.77
N ARG A 224 -22.39 -9.08 -25.78
CA ARG A 224 -23.26 -8.79 -24.62
C ARG A 224 -22.94 -9.65 -23.39
N GLN A 225 -22.52 -10.88 -23.59
CA GLN A 225 -22.12 -11.77 -22.49
C GLN A 225 -20.76 -11.35 -21.93
N LEU A 226 -19.80 -11.01 -22.81
CA LEU A 226 -18.50 -10.47 -22.43
C LEU A 226 -18.66 -9.21 -21.56
N GLN A 227 -19.44 -8.24 -22.03
CA GLN A 227 -19.73 -7.03 -21.29
C GLN A 227 -20.34 -7.32 -19.91
N ARG A 228 -21.33 -8.21 -19.84
CA ARG A 228 -22.02 -8.54 -18.58
C ARG A 228 -21.17 -9.36 -17.63
N CYS A 229 -20.38 -10.30 -18.14
CA CYS A 229 -19.58 -11.20 -17.31
C CYS A 229 -18.29 -10.54 -16.83
N LEU A 230 -17.61 -9.76 -17.70
CA LEU A 230 -16.26 -9.23 -17.39
C LEU A 230 -16.32 -7.95 -16.54
N LEU A 231 -17.36 -7.15 -16.62
CA LEU A 231 -17.57 -6.03 -15.70
C LEU A 231 -17.75 -6.48 -14.23
N TYR A 232 -18.18 -7.73 -14.01
CA TYR A 232 -18.49 -8.26 -12.67
C TYR A 232 -17.68 -9.48 -12.24
N THR A 233 -16.86 -10.05 -13.15
CA THR A 233 -16.10 -11.26 -12.88
C THR A 233 -14.73 -11.21 -13.50
N SER A 234 -13.91 -10.21 -13.12
CA SER A 234 -12.48 -10.36 -13.38
C SER A 234 -12.00 -11.60 -12.62
N PRO A 235 -11.46 -12.65 -13.30
CA PRO A 235 -11.02 -13.84 -12.60
C PRO A 235 -9.89 -13.45 -11.66
N SER A 236 -10.17 -13.53 -10.36
CA SER A 236 -9.13 -13.38 -9.35
C SER A 236 -8.00 -14.37 -9.64
N PRO A 237 -6.73 -13.99 -9.50
CA PRO A 237 -5.62 -14.93 -9.59
C PRO A 237 -5.77 -16.18 -8.69
N ARG A 238 -6.67 -16.14 -7.70
CA ARG A 238 -7.03 -17.27 -6.83
C ARG A 238 -7.90 -18.32 -7.54
N ASP A 239 -8.73 -17.92 -8.49
CA ASP A 239 -9.65 -18.85 -9.18
C ASP A 239 -8.92 -19.81 -10.10
N LYS A 240 -7.75 -19.42 -10.64
CA LYS A 240 -6.89 -20.29 -11.47
C LYS A 240 -6.21 -21.42 -10.68
N ARG A 241 -6.21 -21.39 -9.33
CA ARG A 241 -5.61 -22.46 -8.49
C ARG A 241 -6.59 -23.57 -8.11
N GLN A 242 -7.89 -23.40 -8.33
CA GLN A 242 -8.91 -24.42 -7.97
C GLN A 242 -9.32 -25.33 -9.14
N SER A 243 -8.80 -25.09 -10.34
CA SER A 243 -9.10 -25.89 -11.55
C SER A 243 -7.93 -26.76 -12.03
N ARG A 244 -7.12 -27.28 -11.08
CA ARG A 244 -6.15 -28.37 -11.37
C ARG A 244 -6.20 -29.41 -10.26
#